data_6044701c56383c7cc71063816884598e
#
_entry.id   6044701c56383c7cc71063816884598e
#
_cell.length_a   1.000
_cell.length_b   1.000
_cell.length_c   1.000
_cell.angle_alpha   90.00
_cell.angle_beta   90.00
_cell.angle_gamma   90.00
#
_symmetry.space_group_name_H-M   'P 1'
#
loop_
_entity.id
_entity.type
_entity.pdbx_description
1 polymer ?
#
loop_
_entity_poly.entity_id
_entity_poly.type
_entity_poly.pdbx_seq_one_letter_code
_entity_poly.pdbx_strand_id
1 'polypeptide(L)'
;ITSTDDDARMPPAHFGKPLTDKEVGVLRRGIAEGAPFAKHWSYVPPERPPVPAPPATHTTWPRNAVDHYILQQLAARQLQPAPQADPRTLVRRVFLDLIGLPPTLDEARDWSARLQTTPADGSTPVFHANVWDQLVDHLMSRPEFGEHWARKWLDLARYADSAGYADDPARTIWPWRDWVIQAINSGMPFDQFTVEQLAGDLLPGATEDQIIATAFHRNTMTNNEGGTQDEEFRNVAVVDRVNTTMAVWMGTTFACAQCHSHKYDPITQEEYFKVFAILNNTEDADRGDDSPKLPLFTPEQKSRRSQLIAQLAQLKAQLETPTPELAASQAQWEQRLQSPADWTQLKPAT
;
A
#
# COMPACT_ATOMS: atom_id res chain seq x y z
N ILE A 1 40.11 -22.87 4.71
CA ILE A 1 40.70 -21.73 5.43
C ILE A 1 42.13 -22.03 5.92
N THR A 2 42.50 -23.28 6.10
CA THR A 2 43.85 -23.69 6.57
C THR A 2 44.72 -24.28 5.45
N SER A 3 44.27 -24.27 4.19
CA SER A 3 45.06 -24.74 3.04
C SER A 3 46.29 -23.89 2.85
N THR A 4 47.41 -24.55 2.55
CA THR A 4 48.66 -23.91 2.09
C THR A 4 48.63 -23.61 0.60
N ASP A 5 47.70 -24.18 -0.13
CA ASP A 5 47.43 -23.91 -1.53
C ASP A 5 46.60 -22.64 -1.65
N ASP A 6 47.12 -21.62 -2.31
CA ASP A 6 46.48 -20.31 -2.49
C ASP A 6 45.17 -20.39 -3.32
N ASP A 7 45.10 -21.34 -4.26
CA ASP A 7 43.89 -21.54 -5.08
C ASP A 7 42.77 -22.26 -4.32
N ALA A 8 43.09 -23.03 -3.31
CA ALA A 8 42.13 -23.75 -2.45
C ALA A 8 41.83 -23.03 -1.14
N ARG A 9 42.54 -21.94 -0.81
CA ARG A 9 42.39 -21.22 0.45
C ARG A 9 41.25 -20.22 0.41
N MET A 10 40.43 -20.18 1.48
CA MET A 10 39.36 -19.17 1.66
C MET A 10 39.63 -18.33 2.93
N PRO A 11 39.51 -17.00 2.89
CA PRO A 11 39.36 -16.21 1.66
C PRO A 11 40.58 -16.27 0.77
N PRO A 12 40.44 -16.07 -0.56
CA PRO A 12 41.58 -16.01 -1.50
C PRO A 12 42.57 -14.92 -1.11
N ALA A 13 43.85 -15.12 -1.41
CA ALA A 13 44.94 -14.22 -0.98
C ALA A 13 44.75 -12.75 -1.43
N HIS A 14 44.04 -12.50 -2.54
CA HIS A 14 43.76 -11.17 -3.06
C HIS A 14 42.48 -10.52 -2.46
N PHE A 15 41.72 -11.24 -1.62
CA PHE A 15 40.38 -10.78 -1.11
C PHE A 15 40.42 -10.21 0.30
N GLY A 16 41.57 -10.03 0.92
CA GLY A 16 41.70 -9.45 2.24
C GLY A 16 42.73 -10.11 3.13
N LYS A 17 42.71 -9.78 4.44
CA LYS A 17 43.65 -10.40 5.41
C LYS A 17 43.30 -11.86 5.63
N PRO A 18 44.27 -12.77 5.70
CA PRO A 18 44.05 -14.16 6.11
C PRO A 18 43.47 -14.19 7.52
N LEU A 19 42.68 -15.22 7.81
CA LEU A 19 42.14 -15.45 9.16
C LEU A 19 43.29 -15.71 10.13
N THR A 20 43.19 -15.13 11.32
CA THR A 20 44.13 -15.39 12.40
C THR A 20 43.89 -16.78 13.00
N ASP A 21 44.90 -17.34 13.64
CA ASP A 21 44.79 -18.65 14.35
C ASP A 21 43.65 -18.64 15.39
N LYS A 22 43.37 -17.49 16.00
CA LYS A 22 42.26 -17.33 16.94
C LYS A 22 40.91 -17.47 16.22
N GLU A 23 40.73 -16.85 15.08
CA GLU A 23 39.51 -16.93 14.29
C GLU A 23 39.30 -18.35 13.72
N VAL A 24 40.38 -18.97 13.23
CA VAL A 24 40.38 -20.39 12.82
C VAL A 24 39.97 -21.27 13.96
N GLY A 25 40.48 -21.02 15.18
CA GLY A 25 40.14 -21.75 16.39
C GLY A 25 38.67 -21.62 16.79
N VAL A 26 38.08 -20.44 16.60
CA VAL A 26 36.63 -20.21 16.84
C VAL A 26 35.79 -21.01 15.85
N LEU A 27 36.14 -20.98 14.57
CA LEU A 27 35.42 -21.74 13.54
C LEU A 27 35.51 -23.24 13.75
N ARG A 28 36.70 -23.76 14.12
CA ARG A 28 36.88 -25.19 14.47
C ARG A 28 36.02 -25.62 15.64
N ARG A 29 35.96 -24.82 16.70
CA ARG A 29 35.10 -25.12 17.86
C ARG A 29 33.62 -25.12 17.47
N GLY A 30 33.16 -24.09 16.73
CA GLY A 30 31.77 -24.02 16.26
C GLY A 30 31.36 -25.27 15.47
N ILE A 31 32.26 -25.78 14.59
CA ILE A 31 32.02 -27.04 13.87
C ILE A 31 31.98 -28.22 14.79
N ALA A 32 32.93 -28.34 15.75
CA ALA A 32 32.99 -29.42 16.70
C ALA A 32 31.77 -29.47 17.66
N GLU A 33 31.18 -28.30 17.96
CA GLU A 33 29.97 -28.14 18.75
C GLU A 33 28.69 -28.38 17.93
N GLY A 34 28.79 -28.83 16.67
CA GLY A 34 27.67 -29.17 15.82
C GLY A 34 27.18 -28.00 14.93
N ALA A 35 27.94 -26.89 14.87
CA ALA A 35 27.65 -25.70 14.08
C ALA A 35 26.15 -25.30 14.16
N PRO A 36 25.59 -25.05 15.36
CA PRO A 36 24.18 -24.75 15.52
C PRO A 36 23.84 -23.51 14.73
N PHE A 37 22.99 -23.68 13.72
CA PHE A 37 22.50 -22.59 12.90
C PHE A 37 21.30 -21.92 13.59
N ALA A 38 21.48 -20.71 14.07
CA ALA A 38 20.36 -19.92 14.58
C ALA A 38 19.62 -19.27 13.41
N LYS A 39 18.29 -19.42 13.38
CA LYS A 39 17.45 -18.68 12.43
C LYS A 39 17.70 -17.18 12.61
N HIS A 40 17.70 -16.45 11.50
CA HIS A 40 17.76 -15.00 11.56
C HIS A 40 16.58 -14.46 12.39
N TRP A 41 16.82 -13.49 13.24
CA TRP A 41 15.85 -12.98 14.21
C TRP A 41 14.52 -12.53 13.56
N SER A 42 14.55 -12.01 12.32
CA SER A 42 13.35 -11.57 11.58
C SER A 42 12.40 -12.73 11.21
N TYR A 43 12.87 -13.97 11.23
CA TYR A 43 12.07 -15.18 11.00
C TYR A 43 11.76 -15.96 12.28
N VAL A 44 12.06 -15.36 13.42
CA VAL A 44 11.67 -15.91 14.73
C VAL A 44 10.44 -15.14 15.20
N PRO A 45 9.33 -15.82 15.53
CA PRO A 45 8.14 -15.13 16.06
C PRO A 45 8.53 -14.29 17.28
N PRO A 46 8.11 -13.02 17.35
CA PRO A 46 8.44 -12.16 18.46
C PRO A 46 7.76 -12.64 19.75
N GLU A 47 8.55 -12.77 20.81
CA GLU A 47 8.05 -13.03 22.14
C GLU A 47 8.00 -11.72 22.94
N ARG A 48 6.97 -11.57 23.78
CA ARG A 48 6.85 -10.38 24.64
C ARG A 48 7.81 -10.50 25.82
N PRO A 49 8.91 -9.74 25.85
CA PRO A 49 9.84 -9.82 26.97
C PRO A 49 9.23 -9.21 28.25
N PRO A 50 9.71 -9.60 29.44
CA PRO A 50 9.28 -8.98 30.69
C PRO A 50 9.68 -7.50 30.72
N VAL A 51 8.76 -6.64 31.13
CA VAL A 51 9.01 -5.21 31.25
C VAL A 51 10.04 -4.98 32.37
N PRO A 52 11.18 -4.32 32.12
CA PRO A 52 12.20 -4.09 33.13
C PRO A 52 11.68 -3.17 34.23
N ALA A 53 12.11 -3.39 35.48
CA ALA A 53 11.81 -2.47 36.57
C ALA A 53 12.53 -1.12 36.34
N PRO A 54 11.88 0.02 36.63
CA PRO A 54 12.53 1.31 36.50
C PRO A 54 13.61 1.49 37.58
N PRO A 55 14.66 2.27 37.31
CA PRO A 55 15.63 2.64 38.34
C PRO A 55 14.93 3.35 39.53
N ALA A 56 15.44 3.13 40.74
CA ALA A 56 14.87 3.72 41.97
C ALA A 56 14.73 5.25 41.93
N THR A 57 15.59 5.92 41.14
CA THR A 57 15.57 7.38 40.93
C THR A 57 14.50 7.88 40.00
N HIS A 58 13.81 6.98 39.24
CA HIS A 58 12.85 7.33 38.18
C HIS A 58 11.60 6.45 38.22
N THR A 59 11.13 6.06 39.38
CA THR A 59 9.97 5.15 39.53
C THR A 59 8.65 5.72 38.99
N THR A 60 8.51 7.03 38.95
CA THR A 60 7.30 7.73 38.48
C THR A 60 7.42 8.29 37.07
N TRP A 61 8.57 8.17 36.42
CA TRP A 61 8.77 8.73 35.07
C TRP A 61 8.10 7.89 33.98
N PRO A 62 8.12 6.55 34.00
CA PRO A 62 7.51 5.71 32.97
C PRO A 62 5.98 5.85 33.00
N ARG A 63 5.37 6.03 31.84
CA ARG A 63 3.91 6.03 31.62
C ARG A 63 3.44 4.72 31.00
N ASN A 64 4.31 4.03 30.28
CA ASN A 64 4.01 2.79 29.59
C ASN A 64 5.25 1.88 29.52
N ALA A 65 5.08 0.66 28.99
CA ALA A 65 6.16 -0.32 28.90
C ALA A 65 7.38 0.16 28.10
N VAL A 66 7.16 0.99 27.06
CA VAL A 66 8.27 1.49 26.23
C VAL A 66 9.19 2.38 27.04
N ASP A 67 8.64 3.21 27.93
CA ASP A 67 9.42 4.10 28.78
C ASP A 67 10.36 3.33 29.72
N HIS A 68 9.94 2.16 30.20
CA HIS A 68 10.78 1.29 31.01
C HIS A 68 12.04 0.80 30.26
N TYR A 69 11.88 0.41 28.99
CA TYR A 69 13.02 0.01 28.15
C TYR A 69 13.93 1.21 27.84
N ILE A 70 13.36 2.39 27.59
CA ILE A 70 14.14 3.62 27.40
C ILE A 70 14.95 3.95 28.64
N LEU A 71 14.35 3.91 29.84
CA LEU A 71 15.08 4.14 31.09
C LEU A 71 16.20 3.13 31.33
N GLN A 72 15.96 1.85 31.03
CA GLN A 72 16.98 0.82 31.13
C GLN A 72 18.18 1.16 30.23
N GLN A 73 17.94 1.59 28.99
CA GLN A 73 19.01 1.96 28.06
C GLN A 73 19.73 3.24 28.47
N LEU A 74 19.01 4.22 28.99
CA LEU A 74 19.64 5.44 29.55
C LEU A 74 20.52 5.11 30.74
N ALA A 75 20.03 4.31 31.70
CA ALA A 75 20.79 3.89 32.87
C ALA A 75 22.06 3.12 32.50
N ALA A 76 21.99 2.21 31.51
CA ALA A 76 23.16 1.48 31.02
C ALA A 76 24.25 2.40 30.42
N ARG A 77 23.87 3.59 29.97
CA ARG A 77 24.79 4.60 29.44
C ARG A 77 25.09 5.73 30.43
N GLN A 78 24.65 5.60 31.68
CA GLN A 78 24.78 6.63 32.74
C GLN A 78 24.15 7.97 32.34
N LEU A 79 23.10 7.94 31.54
CA LEU A 79 22.32 9.09 31.11
C LEU A 79 21.03 9.22 31.93
N GLN A 80 20.55 10.44 32.06
CA GLN A 80 19.27 10.74 32.68
C GLN A 80 18.27 11.22 31.62
N PRO A 81 16.95 11.02 31.82
CA PRO A 81 15.94 11.59 30.96
C PRO A 81 16.06 13.11 30.96
N ALA A 82 15.91 13.74 29.80
CA ALA A 82 15.84 15.21 29.74
C ALA A 82 14.54 15.69 30.42
N PRO A 83 14.57 16.95 30.97
CA PRO A 83 13.35 17.57 31.44
C PRO A 83 12.27 17.64 30.38
N GLN A 84 11.00 17.62 30.79
CA GLN A 84 9.87 17.81 29.88
C GLN A 84 10.01 19.13 29.12
N ALA A 85 9.79 19.10 27.80
CA ALA A 85 9.82 20.30 26.99
C ALA A 85 8.65 21.24 27.37
N ASP A 86 8.81 22.53 27.06
CA ASP A 86 7.76 23.53 27.29
C ASP A 86 6.51 23.23 26.40
N PRO A 87 5.32 23.72 26.81
CA PRO A 87 4.07 23.42 26.12
C PRO A 87 4.07 23.79 24.64
N ARG A 88 4.66 24.88 24.24
CA ARG A 88 4.71 25.31 22.82
C ARG A 88 5.52 24.34 21.97
N THR A 89 6.65 23.90 22.50
CA THR A 89 7.50 22.89 21.89
C THR A 89 6.75 21.57 21.75
N LEU A 90 6.03 21.12 22.79
CA LEU A 90 5.23 19.89 22.76
C LEU A 90 4.11 19.97 21.74
N VAL A 91 3.33 21.07 21.74
CA VAL A 91 2.26 21.29 20.76
C VAL A 91 2.82 21.24 19.33
N ARG A 92 3.89 21.98 19.06
CA ARG A 92 4.50 21.98 17.73
C ARG A 92 4.96 20.58 17.30
N ARG A 93 5.58 19.81 18.20
CA ARG A 93 6.06 18.46 17.88
C ARG A 93 4.92 17.52 17.56
N VAL A 94 3.88 17.46 18.39
CA VAL A 94 2.76 16.54 18.15
C VAL A 94 1.97 16.87 16.89
N PHE A 95 1.83 18.15 16.53
CA PHE A 95 1.23 18.56 15.26
C PHE A 95 2.05 18.03 14.07
N LEU A 96 3.37 18.24 14.08
CA LEU A 96 4.25 17.76 13.02
C LEU A 96 4.31 16.23 12.97
N ASP A 97 4.28 15.54 14.10
CA ASP A 97 4.35 14.09 14.16
C ASP A 97 3.04 13.43 13.69
N LEU A 98 1.88 13.98 14.08
CA LEU A 98 0.59 13.36 13.76
C LEU A 98 0.01 13.79 12.42
N ILE A 99 0.09 15.06 12.08
CA ILE A 99 -0.53 15.58 10.85
C ILE A 99 0.45 16.19 9.84
N GLY A 100 1.74 16.23 10.17
CA GLY A 100 2.78 16.74 9.27
C GLY A 100 2.79 18.25 9.08
N LEU A 101 1.87 18.99 9.72
CA LEU A 101 1.71 20.44 9.61
C LEU A 101 1.98 21.13 10.94
N PRO A 102 2.52 22.33 10.95
CA PRO A 102 2.65 23.11 12.18
C PRO A 102 1.27 23.60 12.65
N PRO A 103 1.06 23.84 13.96
CA PRO A 103 -0.14 24.48 14.44
C PRO A 103 -0.22 25.94 13.93
N THR A 104 -1.42 26.47 13.75
CA THR A 104 -1.65 27.90 13.62
C THR A 104 -1.24 28.64 14.89
N LEU A 105 -1.10 29.94 14.82
CA LEU A 105 -0.73 30.74 16.01
C LEU A 105 -1.79 30.62 17.11
N ASP A 106 -3.06 30.55 16.75
CA ASP A 106 -4.15 30.44 17.71
C ASP A 106 -4.22 29.04 18.33
N GLU A 107 -4.08 27.98 17.54
CA GLU A 107 -3.95 26.60 18.04
C GLU A 107 -2.74 26.49 19.00
N ALA A 108 -1.59 27.04 18.61
CA ALA A 108 -0.41 27.00 19.44
C ALA A 108 -0.61 27.71 20.79
N ARG A 109 -1.30 28.87 20.82
CA ARG A 109 -1.62 29.60 22.03
C ARG A 109 -2.63 28.85 22.88
N ASP A 110 -3.74 28.44 22.31
CA ASP A 110 -4.84 27.78 23.03
C ASP A 110 -4.37 26.47 23.67
N TRP A 111 -3.81 25.57 22.88
CA TRP A 111 -3.34 24.28 23.39
C TRP A 111 -2.20 24.43 24.41
N SER A 112 -1.27 25.38 24.21
CA SER A 112 -0.20 25.60 25.20
C SER A 112 -0.74 26.13 26.54
N ALA A 113 -1.71 27.04 26.50
CA ALA A 113 -2.32 27.59 27.72
C ALA A 113 -3.16 26.52 28.46
N ARG A 114 -3.81 25.61 27.76
CA ARG A 114 -4.58 24.48 28.33
C ARG A 114 -3.69 23.39 28.89
N LEU A 115 -2.56 23.08 28.22
CA LEU A 115 -1.63 22.01 28.60
C LEU A 115 -0.89 22.32 29.92
N GLN A 116 -0.62 23.58 30.19
CA GLN A 116 0.09 23.98 31.40
C GLN A 116 -0.50 25.27 31.98
N THR A 117 -0.90 25.21 33.22
CA THR A 117 -1.36 26.38 33.95
C THR A 117 -0.35 26.72 35.04
N THR A 118 -0.06 28.03 35.21
CA THR A 118 0.74 28.54 36.34
C THR A 118 -0.26 29.02 37.40
N PRO A 119 -0.25 28.43 38.61
CA PRO A 119 -1.13 28.89 39.68
C PRO A 119 -0.87 30.35 40.03
N ALA A 120 -1.90 31.07 40.48
CA ALA A 120 -1.83 32.50 40.80
C ALA A 120 -0.89 32.80 41.97
N ASP A 121 -0.57 31.84 42.81
CA ASP A 121 0.37 31.92 43.93
C ASP A 121 1.85 31.79 43.50
N GLY A 122 2.12 31.63 42.21
CA GLY A 122 3.47 31.48 41.68
C GLY A 122 4.12 30.11 41.93
N SER A 123 3.35 29.11 42.35
CA SER A 123 3.85 27.74 42.53
C SER A 123 4.22 27.09 41.19
N THR A 124 4.78 25.87 41.26
CA THR A 124 5.24 25.13 40.07
C THR A 124 4.12 24.96 39.04
N PRO A 125 4.37 25.27 37.75
CA PRO A 125 3.38 25.05 36.70
C PRO A 125 2.92 23.62 36.64
N VAL A 126 1.59 23.41 36.48
CA VAL A 126 0.96 22.10 36.44
C VAL A 126 0.71 21.70 34.99
N PHE A 127 1.25 20.56 34.58
CA PHE A 127 0.97 19.95 33.28
C PHE A 127 -0.28 19.07 33.34
N HIS A 128 -1.21 19.26 32.40
CA HIS A 128 -2.48 18.55 32.32
C HIS A 128 -2.45 17.40 31.33
N ALA A 129 -2.19 16.18 31.81
CA ALA A 129 -2.10 14.99 30.97
C ALA A 129 -3.39 14.70 30.18
N ASN A 130 -4.56 14.94 30.79
CA ASN A 130 -5.85 14.77 30.10
C ASN A 130 -6.04 15.75 28.92
N VAL A 131 -5.45 16.95 28.99
CA VAL A 131 -5.46 17.89 27.86
C VAL A 131 -4.52 17.43 26.76
N TRP A 132 -3.41 16.78 27.11
CA TRP A 132 -2.52 16.16 26.14
C TRP A 132 -3.26 15.04 25.35
N ASP A 133 -3.98 14.18 26.03
CA ASP A 133 -4.77 13.11 25.38
C ASP A 133 -5.84 13.71 24.46
N GLN A 134 -6.56 14.76 24.91
CA GLN A 134 -7.51 15.48 24.07
C GLN A 134 -6.86 16.10 22.83
N LEU A 135 -5.64 16.64 22.94
CA LEU A 135 -4.92 17.17 21.78
C LEU A 135 -4.56 16.07 20.79
N VAL A 136 -4.07 14.93 21.26
CA VAL A 136 -3.75 13.78 20.42
C VAL A 136 -4.99 13.28 19.70
N ASP A 137 -6.11 13.05 20.41
CA ASP A 137 -7.38 12.61 19.84
C ASP A 137 -7.92 13.61 18.82
N HIS A 138 -7.83 14.90 19.10
CA HIS A 138 -8.22 15.96 18.17
C HIS A 138 -7.42 15.89 16.88
N LEU A 139 -6.10 15.75 16.95
CA LEU A 139 -5.24 15.68 15.76
C LEU A 139 -5.47 14.38 14.96
N MET A 140 -5.67 13.27 15.65
CA MET A 140 -5.98 11.99 14.98
C MET A 140 -7.37 11.98 14.31
N SER A 141 -8.29 12.83 14.74
CA SER A 141 -9.61 12.97 14.10
C SER A 141 -9.60 13.90 12.87
N ARG A 142 -8.51 14.59 12.59
CA ARG A 142 -8.38 15.51 11.45
C ARG A 142 -8.09 14.74 10.15
N PRO A 143 -8.63 15.18 9.01
CA PRO A 143 -8.33 14.56 7.70
C PRO A 143 -6.84 14.49 7.40
N GLU A 144 -6.06 15.48 7.82
CA GLU A 144 -4.63 15.57 7.59
C GLU A 144 -3.83 14.45 8.27
N PHE A 145 -4.39 13.79 9.28
CA PHE A 145 -3.78 12.62 9.88
C PHE A 145 -3.63 11.49 8.85
N GLY A 146 -4.71 11.14 8.15
CA GLY A 146 -4.65 10.14 7.09
C GLY A 146 -3.76 10.58 5.93
N GLU A 147 -3.83 11.85 5.50
CA GLU A 147 -2.96 12.36 4.43
C GLU A 147 -1.47 12.25 4.78
N HIS A 148 -1.10 12.60 6.01
CA HIS A 148 0.29 12.51 6.48
C HIS A 148 0.81 11.07 6.53
N TRP A 149 0.00 10.14 7.06
CA TRP A 149 0.42 8.75 7.25
C TRP A 149 0.30 7.94 5.97
N ALA A 150 -0.71 8.21 5.12
CA ALA A 150 -0.86 7.57 3.82
C ALA A 150 0.35 7.77 2.92
N ARG A 151 1.00 8.93 2.98
CA ARG A 151 2.19 9.24 2.17
C ARG A 151 3.27 8.16 2.30
N LYS A 152 3.49 7.63 3.50
CA LYS A 152 4.48 6.56 3.73
C LYS A 152 4.08 5.25 3.04
N TRP A 153 2.79 4.95 3.02
CA TRP A 153 2.28 3.77 2.32
C TRP A 153 2.32 3.95 0.80
N LEU A 154 1.98 5.14 0.32
CA LEU A 154 2.07 5.49 -1.10
C LEU A 154 3.50 5.38 -1.63
N ASP A 155 4.50 5.83 -0.86
CA ASP A 155 5.92 5.67 -1.20
C ASP A 155 6.32 4.19 -1.32
N LEU A 156 5.91 3.35 -0.36
CA LEU A 156 6.15 1.90 -0.42
C LEU A 156 5.49 1.25 -1.63
N ALA A 157 4.26 1.65 -1.95
CA ALA A 157 3.53 1.17 -3.12
C ALA A 157 4.00 1.78 -4.44
N ARG A 158 4.90 2.76 -4.42
CA ARG A 158 5.44 3.49 -5.58
C ARG A 158 4.34 4.22 -6.36
N TYR A 159 3.36 4.79 -5.64
CA TYR A 159 2.26 5.55 -6.22
C TYR A 159 2.76 6.66 -7.15
N ALA A 160 2.15 6.76 -8.32
CA ALA A 160 2.34 7.88 -9.25
C ALA A 160 1.07 8.13 -10.07
N ASP A 161 0.81 9.40 -10.41
CA ASP A 161 -0.30 9.82 -11.28
C ASP A 161 0.07 9.76 -12.78
N SER A 162 1.14 9.03 -13.11
CA SER A 162 1.61 8.79 -14.47
C SER A 162 1.98 7.32 -14.70
N ALA A 163 2.03 6.91 -15.96
CA ALA A 163 2.20 5.52 -16.36
C ALA A 163 3.64 5.00 -16.24
N GLY A 164 4.62 5.88 -16.28
CA GLY A 164 6.04 5.52 -16.34
C GLY A 164 6.55 5.27 -17.77
N TYR A 165 7.72 4.70 -17.90
CA TYR A 165 8.49 4.56 -19.14
C TYR A 165 8.77 5.93 -19.82
N ALA A 166 9.19 5.95 -21.07
CA ALA A 166 9.65 7.17 -21.73
C ALA A 166 8.49 8.12 -22.11
N ASP A 167 7.34 7.58 -22.44
CA ASP A 167 6.16 8.38 -22.84
C ASP A 167 5.40 8.96 -21.64
N ASP A 168 5.44 8.32 -20.51
CA ASP A 168 4.93 8.71 -19.20
C ASP A 168 3.59 9.52 -19.19
N PRO A 169 2.53 9.06 -19.87
CA PRO A 169 1.26 9.76 -19.89
C PRO A 169 0.60 9.76 -18.51
N ALA A 170 -0.20 10.77 -18.23
CA ALA A 170 -1.01 10.83 -17.02
C ALA A 170 -2.01 9.68 -16.96
N ARG A 171 -2.23 9.10 -15.76
CA ARG A 171 -3.24 8.08 -15.51
C ARG A 171 -4.10 8.39 -14.29
N THR A 172 -5.28 7.78 -14.25
CA THR A 172 -6.22 7.96 -13.15
C THR A 172 -6.08 6.80 -12.16
N ILE A 173 -5.31 6.99 -11.10
CA ILE A 173 -5.12 6.04 -9.98
C ILE A 173 -5.40 6.68 -8.62
N TRP A 174 -5.65 7.98 -8.56
CA TRP A 174 -5.91 8.76 -7.35
C TRP A 174 -7.05 8.20 -6.46
N PRO A 175 -8.09 7.46 -6.95
CA PRO A 175 -9.09 6.88 -6.07
C PRO A 175 -8.50 5.89 -5.06
N TRP A 176 -7.45 5.16 -5.45
CA TRP A 176 -6.74 4.28 -4.52
C TRP A 176 -5.96 5.07 -3.44
N ARG A 177 -5.33 6.17 -3.81
CA ARG A 177 -4.71 7.08 -2.83
C ARG A 177 -5.73 7.56 -1.80
N ASP A 178 -6.89 8.01 -2.26
CA ASP A 178 -7.95 8.50 -1.39
C ASP A 178 -8.52 7.37 -0.50
N TRP A 179 -8.62 6.14 -1.03
CA TRP A 179 -8.97 4.97 -0.26
C TRP A 179 -7.96 4.71 0.88
N VAL A 180 -6.65 4.79 0.61
CA VAL A 180 -5.59 4.62 1.63
C VAL A 180 -5.74 5.68 2.72
N ILE A 181 -5.95 6.94 2.35
CA ILE A 181 -6.16 8.06 3.30
C ILE A 181 -7.38 7.78 4.19
N GLN A 182 -8.48 7.36 3.59
CA GLN A 182 -9.72 7.06 4.33
C GLN A 182 -9.57 5.84 5.23
N ALA A 183 -8.90 4.79 4.77
CA ALA A 183 -8.64 3.59 5.57
C ALA A 183 -7.84 3.93 6.84
N ILE A 184 -6.83 4.79 6.74
CA ILE A 184 -6.06 5.26 7.88
C ILE A 184 -6.90 6.15 8.80
N ASN A 185 -7.65 7.12 8.26
CA ASN A 185 -8.51 8.01 9.05
C ASN A 185 -9.65 7.28 9.77
N SER A 186 -10.14 6.19 9.19
CA SER A 186 -11.16 5.34 9.84
C SER A 186 -10.59 4.36 10.86
N GLY A 187 -9.26 4.28 11.00
CA GLY A 187 -8.61 3.33 11.88
C GLY A 187 -8.80 1.87 11.43
N MET A 188 -8.85 1.63 10.12
CA MET A 188 -9.02 0.28 9.57
C MET A 188 -7.96 -0.66 10.13
N PRO A 189 -8.33 -1.85 10.68
CA PRO A 189 -7.38 -2.83 11.15
C PRO A 189 -6.40 -3.26 10.05
N PHE A 190 -5.13 -3.47 10.39
CA PHE A 190 -4.08 -3.74 9.40
C PHE A 190 -4.29 -5.04 8.62
N ASP A 191 -4.88 -6.05 9.22
CA ASP A 191 -5.26 -7.30 8.56
C ASP A 191 -6.34 -7.07 7.50
N GLN A 192 -7.39 -6.29 7.81
CA GLN A 192 -8.40 -5.88 6.83
C GLN A 192 -7.78 -5.04 5.71
N PHE A 193 -6.99 -4.04 6.06
CA PHE A 193 -6.27 -3.18 5.11
C PHE A 193 -5.39 -4.00 4.15
N THR A 194 -4.76 -5.06 4.66
CA THR A 194 -3.95 -5.98 3.86
C THR A 194 -4.82 -6.83 2.91
N VAL A 195 -5.86 -7.46 3.44
CA VAL A 195 -6.75 -8.33 2.65
C VAL A 195 -7.41 -7.56 1.52
N GLU A 196 -7.92 -6.36 1.80
CA GLU A 196 -8.60 -5.55 0.79
C GLU A 196 -7.67 -5.09 -0.34
N GLN A 197 -6.40 -4.79 -0.04
CA GLN A 197 -5.44 -4.42 -1.09
C GLN A 197 -4.93 -5.60 -1.91
N LEU A 198 -4.79 -6.78 -1.30
CA LEU A 198 -4.27 -7.94 -1.99
C LEU A 198 -5.34 -8.73 -2.77
N ALA A 199 -6.58 -8.74 -2.28
CA ALA A 199 -7.66 -9.58 -2.78
C ALA A 199 -9.07 -9.03 -2.48
N GLY A 200 -9.24 -7.71 -2.42
CA GLY A 200 -10.51 -7.07 -2.12
C GLY A 200 -11.62 -7.41 -3.10
N ASP A 201 -11.28 -7.55 -4.38
CA ASP A 201 -12.18 -7.96 -5.47
C ASP A 201 -12.67 -9.41 -5.34
N LEU A 202 -11.96 -10.26 -4.61
CA LEU A 202 -12.32 -11.67 -4.38
C LEU A 202 -13.19 -11.87 -3.13
N LEU A 203 -13.45 -10.81 -2.37
CA LEU A 203 -14.33 -10.90 -1.19
C LEU A 203 -15.78 -11.16 -1.60
N PRO A 204 -16.55 -11.97 -0.83
CA PRO A 204 -17.95 -12.21 -1.12
C PRO A 204 -18.77 -10.92 -1.13
N GLY A 205 -19.36 -10.56 -2.26
CA GLY A 205 -20.11 -9.31 -2.42
C GLY A 205 -19.24 -8.06 -2.38
N ALA A 206 -18.03 -8.14 -2.92
CA ALA A 206 -17.05 -7.05 -2.91
C ALA A 206 -17.67 -5.69 -3.25
N THR A 207 -17.40 -4.71 -2.42
CA THR A 207 -17.84 -3.32 -2.62
C THR A 207 -16.95 -2.59 -3.63
N GLU A 208 -17.42 -1.45 -4.14
CA GLU A 208 -16.61 -0.58 -5.00
C GLU A 208 -15.28 -0.18 -4.32
N ASP A 209 -15.32 0.14 -3.02
CA ASP A 209 -14.12 0.51 -2.26
C ASP A 209 -13.12 -0.65 -2.13
N GLN A 210 -13.59 -1.88 -1.95
CA GLN A 210 -12.75 -3.08 -1.90
C GLN A 210 -12.11 -3.40 -3.25
N ILE A 211 -12.81 -3.11 -4.35
CA ILE A 211 -12.22 -3.20 -5.69
C ILE A 211 -11.17 -2.10 -5.89
N ILE A 212 -11.46 -0.86 -5.46
CA ILE A 212 -10.49 0.25 -5.50
C ILE A 212 -9.22 -0.10 -4.72
N ALA A 213 -9.35 -0.75 -3.56
CA ALA A 213 -8.21 -1.16 -2.74
C ALA A 213 -7.21 -2.01 -3.51
N THR A 214 -7.67 -2.90 -4.39
CA THR A 214 -6.80 -3.78 -5.20
C THR A 214 -5.94 -3.03 -6.22
N ALA A 215 -6.21 -1.74 -6.45
CA ALA A 215 -5.37 -0.91 -7.29
C ALA A 215 -3.94 -0.70 -6.73
N PHE A 216 -3.64 -1.18 -5.51
CA PHE A 216 -2.27 -1.41 -5.08
C PHE A 216 -1.45 -2.14 -6.15
N HIS A 217 -2.02 -3.18 -6.75
CA HIS A 217 -1.37 -3.95 -7.82
C HIS A 217 -1.29 -3.20 -9.16
N ARG A 218 -1.99 -2.08 -9.30
CA ARG A 218 -1.99 -1.25 -10.51
C ARG A 218 -0.98 -0.09 -10.45
N ASN A 219 -0.19 0.03 -9.37
CA ASN A 219 0.92 0.99 -9.27
C ASN A 219 2.18 0.54 -10.03
N THR A 220 2.10 -0.50 -10.85
CA THR A 220 3.13 -0.88 -11.81
C THR A 220 3.22 0.14 -12.94
N MET A 221 4.37 0.27 -13.57
CA MET A 221 4.48 1.02 -14.81
C MET A 221 3.67 0.33 -15.90
N THR A 222 3.07 1.10 -16.80
CA THR A 222 2.32 0.64 -17.99
C THR A 222 3.01 1.15 -19.25
N ASN A 223 3.27 0.25 -20.19
CA ASN A 223 3.95 0.63 -21.43
C ASN A 223 2.92 1.07 -22.49
N ASN A 224 3.14 2.27 -23.04
CA ASN A 224 2.32 2.86 -24.10
C ASN A 224 3.13 3.05 -25.40
N GLU A 225 4.36 2.54 -25.47
CA GLU A 225 5.25 2.73 -26.60
C GLU A 225 4.89 1.81 -27.78
N GLY A 226 5.00 2.34 -28.99
CA GLY A 226 4.77 1.57 -30.20
C GLY A 226 5.87 0.53 -30.45
N GLY A 227 5.47 -0.65 -30.95
CA GLY A 227 6.42 -1.72 -31.32
C GLY A 227 6.80 -2.67 -30.18
N THR A 228 6.14 -2.57 -29.05
CA THR A 228 6.28 -3.46 -27.90
C THR A 228 5.25 -4.60 -27.93
N GLN A 229 5.48 -5.63 -27.11
CA GLN A 229 4.53 -6.75 -26.99
C GLN A 229 3.81 -6.67 -25.64
N ASP A 230 2.48 -6.59 -25.66
CA ASP A 230 1.64 -6.47 -24.48
C ASP A 230 1.95 -7.56 -23.42
N GLU A 231 2.14 -8.83 -23.85
CA GLU A 231 2.40 -9.95 -22.93
C GLU A 231 3.80 -9.86 -22.27
N GLU A 232 4.80 -9.31 -22.95
CA GLU A 232 6.12 -9.09 -22.38
C GLU A 232 6.02 -8.10 -21.20
N PHE A 233 5.39 -6.95 -21.43
CA PHE A 233 5.25 -5.91 -20.40
C PHE A 233 4.26 -6.31 -19.32
N ARG A 234 3.21 -7.09 -19.64
CA ARG A 234 2.35 -7.71 -18.63
C ARG A 234 3.16 -8.62 -17.69
N ASN A 235 4.06 -9.42 -18.23
CA ASN A 235 4.94 -10.27 -17.42
C ASN A 235 5.87 -9.44 -16.52
N VAL A 236 6.45 -8.36 -17.05
CA VAL A 236 7.26 -7.41 -16.26
C VAL A 236 6.43 -6.81 -15.13
N ALA A 237 5.18 -6.41 -15.38
CA ALA A 237 4.29 -5.88 -14.36
C ALA A 237 3.97 -6.93 -13.28
N VAL A 238 3.76 -8.21 -13.63
CA VAL A 238 3.53 -9.28 -12.65
C VAL A 238 4.79 -9.51 -11.79
N VAL A 239 5.98 -9.55 -12.39
CA VAL A 239 7.26 -9.65 -11.66
C VAL A 239 7.38 -8.50 -10.65
N ASP A 240 7.06 -7.30 -11.08
CA ASP A 240 7.11 -6.10 -10.25
C ASP A 240 6.11 -6.15 -9.08
N ARG A 241 4.88 -6.64 -9.31
CA ARG A 241 3.86 -6.86 -8.25
C ARG A 241 4.33 -7.86 -7.20
N VAL A 242 4.92 -8.98 -7.62
CA VAL A 242 5.51 -9.98 -6.73
C VAL A 242 6.55 -9.33 -5.84
N ASN A 243 7.52 -8.65 -6.43
CA ASN A 243 8.63 -8.04 -5.72
C ASN A 243 8.16 -6.95 -4.77
N THR A 244 7.24 -6.10 -5.21
CA THR A 244 6.69 -5.00 -4.38
C THR A 244 5.85 -5.54 -3.22
N THR A 245 4.97 -6.49 -3.46
CA THR A 245 4.15 -7.10 -2.40
C THR A 245 5.05 -7.67 -1.30
N MET A 246 6.06 -8.41 -1.65
CA MET A 246 6.96 -9.01 -0.66
C MET A 246 7.86 -7.96 0.01
N ALA A 247 8.30 -6.93 -0.70
CA ALA A 247 9.05 -5.83 -0.10
C ALA A 247 8.21 -5.03 0.90
N VAL A 248 6.94 -4.74 0.57
CA VAL A 248 6.04 -3.94 1.41
C VAL A 248 5.61 -4.69 2.67
N TRP A 249 5.13 -5.92 2.54
CA TRP A 249 4.58 -6.67 3.68
C TRP A 249 5.62 -7.50 4.45
N MET A 250 6.63 -8.02 3.76
CA MET A 250 7.63 -8.90 4.38
C MET A 250 8.98 -8.22 4.63
N GLY A 251 9.20 -7.03 4.05
CA GLY A 251 10.49 -6.33 4.16
C GLY A 251 11.67 -7.12 3.54
N THR A 252 11.40 -7.98 2.55
CA THR A 252 12.39 -8.87 1.94
C THR A 252 12.70 -8.49 0.50
N THR A 253 13.94 -8.70 0.06
CA THR A 253 14.38 -8.56 -1.33
C THR A 253 14.02 -9.81 -2.14
N PHE A 254 12.76 -10.06 -2.34
CA PHE A 254 12.23 -11.29 -2.95
C PHE A 254 12.72 -11.50 -4.39
N ALA A 255 13.02 -10.43 -5.11
CA ALA A 255 13.49 -10.43 -6.49
C ALA A 255 14.70 -11.35 -6.77
N CYS A 256 15.59 -11.54 -5.77
CA CYS A 256 16.74 -12.44 -5.93
C CYS A 256 16.30 -13.88 -6.22
N ALA A 257 15.14 -14.29 -5.71
CA ALA A 257 14.61 -15.63 -5.88
C ALA A 257 14.00 -15.89 -7.28
N GLN A 258 13.89 -14.88 -8.12
CA GLN A 258 13.47 -15.05 -9.52
C GLN A 258 14.44 -15.93 -10.33
N CYS A 259 15.75 -15.78 -10.13
CA CYS A 259 16.79 -16.51 -10.89
C CYS A 259 17.34 -17.73 -10.14
N HIS A 260 17.38 -17.71 -8.81
CA HIS A 260 17.91 -18.78 -7.95
C HIS A 260 17.34 -18.65 -6.55
N SER A 261 17.35 -19.69 -5.74
CA SER A 261 16.94 -19.60 -4.33
C SER A 261 17.73 -18.49 -3.62
N HIS A 262 17.06 -17.72 -2.76
CA HIS A 262 17.64 -16.55 -2.10
C HIS A 262 18.90 -16.94 -1.32
N LYS A 263 19.95 -16.12 -1.37
CA LYS A 263 21.26 -16.48 -0.80
C LYS A 263 21.23 -16.50 0.74
N TYR A 264 20.48 -15.61 1.35
CA TYR A 264 20.48 -15.40 2.80
C TYR A 264 19.14 -15.74 3.45
N ASP A 265 18.05 -15.41 2.79
CA ASP A 265 16.70 -15.59 3.31
C ASP A 265 16.17 -16.99 2.95
N PRO A 266 15.28 -17.59 3.77
CA PRO A 266 14.75 -18.92 3.52
C PRO A 266 13.66 -18.90 2.45
N ILE A 267 13.99 -18.39 1.27
CA ILE A 267 13.10 -18.21 0.12
C ILE A 267 13.69 -18.99 -1.05
N THR A 268 12.93 -19.97 -1.53
CA THR A 268 13.33 -20.75 -2.70
C THR A 268 12.82 -20.09 -4.01
N GLN A 269 13.46 -20.43 -5.12
CA GLN A 269 12.98 -20.04 -6.44
C GLN A 269 11.56 -20.58 -6.71
N GLU A 270 11.26 -21.79 -6.25
CA GLU A 270 9.93 -22.40 -6.37
C GLU A 270 8.86 -21.56 -5.67
N GLU A 271 9.14 -21.06 -4.47
CA GLU A 271 8.22 -20.19 -3.72
C GLU A 271 8.01 -18.85 -4.44
N TYR A 272 9.05 -18.30 -5.06
CA TYR A 272 8.91 -17.11 -5.91
C TYR A 272 7.88 -17.32 -7.02
N PHE A 273 8.02 -18.41 -7.77
CA PHE A 273 7.10 -18.70 -8.88
C PHE A 273 5.70 -19.16 -8.43
N LYS A 274 5.55 -19.65 -7.21
CA LYS A 274 4.21 -19.85 -6.61
C LYS A 274 3.49 -18.51 -6.37
N VAL A 275 4.18 -17.51 -5.82
CA VAL A 275 3.61 -16.16 -5.63
C VAL A 275 3.36 -15.51 -7.01
N PHE A 276 4.30 -15.63 -7.93
CA PHE A 276 4.13 -15.17 -9.31
C PHE A 276 2.87 -15.77 -9.95
N ALA A 277 2.64 -17.08 -9.83
CA ALA A 277 1.49 -17.76 -10.40
C ALA A 277 0.16 -17.21 -9.83
N ILE A 278 0.11 -16.83 -8.55
CA ILE A 278 -1.08 -16.20 -7.95
C ILE A 278 -1.38 -14.87 -8.65
N LEU A 279 -0.38 -13.98 -8.75
CA LEU A 279 -0.54 -12.64 -9.33
C LEU A 279 -0.62 -12.65 -10.86
N ASN A 280 -0.23 -13.74 -11.51
CA ASN A 280 -0.35 -13.94 -12.96
C ASN A 280 -1.78 -14.23 -13.42
N ASN A 281 -2.73 -14.44 -12.51
CA ASN A 281 -4.14 -14.65 -12.82
C ASN A 281 -4.96 -13.35 -12.88
N THR A 282 -4.33 -12.20 -13.02
CA THR A 282 -4.99 -10.90 -13.18
C THR A 282 -5.40 -10.67 -14.63
N GLU A 283 -6.50 -9.94 -14.86
CA GLU A 283 -7.06 -9.70 -16.20
C GLU A 283 -6.35 -8.62 -17.00
N ASP A 284 -5.50 -7.83 -16.38
CA ASP A 284 -4.80 -6.73 -17.05
C ASP A 284 -3.81 -7.24 -18.11
N ALA A 285 -3.71 -6.52 -19.20
CA ALA A 285 -2.95 -6.91 -20.38
C ALA A 285 -1.85 -5.89 -20.75
N ASP A 286 -1.52 -4.96 -19.84
CA ASP A 286 -0.54 -3.88 -20.10
C ASP A 286 -0.76 -3.20 -21.46
N ARG A 287 -2.00 -2.79 -21.72
CA ARG A 287 -2.39 -2.05 -22.92
C ARG A 287 -2.45 -0.57 -22.63
N GLY A 288 -2.19 0.25 -23.63
CA GLY A 288 -2.22 1.71 -23.52
C GLY A 288 -3.56 2.32 -23.08
N ASP A 289 -4.62 1.52 -22.97
CA ASP A 289 -5.92 1.94 -22.42
C ASP A 289 -6.11 1.62 -20.93
N ASP A 290 -5.09 1.06 -20.25
CA ASP A 290 -5.12 0.64 -18.84
C ASP A 290 -6.28 -0.30 -18.46
N SER A 291 -6.85 -1.04 -19.41
CA SER A 291 -7.92 -2.02 -19.13
C SER A 291 -7.43 -3.18 -18.23
N PRO A 292 -8.34 -3.74 -17.38
CA PRO A 292 -9.73 -3.36 -17.12
C PRO A 292 -9.86 -2.10 -16.24
N LYS A 293 -10.89 -1.29 -16.48
CA LYS A 293 -11.16 -0.05 -15.73
C LYS A 293 -12.44 -0.15 -14.93
N LEU A 294 -12.41 0.39 -13.71
CA LEU A 294 -13.59 0.56 -12.87
C LEU A 294 -14.14 2.00 -13.07
N PRO A 295 -15.30 2.18 -13.71
CA PRO A 295 -15.90 3.50 -13.82
C PRO A 295 -16.47 3.94 -12.48
N LEU A 296 -15.93 5.04 -11.95
CA LEU A 296 -16.39 5.65 -10.71
C LEU A 296 -17.38 6.79 -11.00
N PHE A 297 -18.46 6.82 -10.24
CA PHE A 297 -19.52 7.82 -10.37
C PHE A 297 -19.78 8.52 -9.04
N THR A 298 -20.03 9.84 -9.09
CA THR A 298 -20.55 10.54 -7.91
C THR A 298 -21.96 10.02 -7.57
N PRO A 299 -22.47 10.25 -6.34
CA PRO A 299 -23.85 9.89 -5.98
C PRO A 299 -24.90 10.42 -6.96
N GLU A 300 -24.72 11.67 -7.44
CA GLU A 300 -25.60 12.30 -8.43
C GLU A 300 -25.53 11.58 -9.78
N GLN A 301 -24.32 11.23 -10.22
CA GLN A 301 -24.12 10.47 -11.45
C GLN A 301 -24.68 9.05 -11.34
N LYS A 302 -24.54 8.38 -10.19
CA LYS A 302 -25.16 7.05 -9.92
C LYS A 302 -26.68 7.13 -10.02
N SER A 303 -27.29 8.14 -9.41
CA SER A 303 -28.74 8.37 -9.48
C SER A 303 -29.19 8.64 -10.91
N ARG A 304 -28.50 9.53 -11.62
CA ARG A 304 -28.81 9.86 -13.02
C ARG A 304 -28.66 8.65 -13.96
N ARG A 305 -27.61 7.86 -13.77
CA ARG A 305 -27.38 6.62 -14.52
C ARG A 305 -28.51 5.63 -14.33
N SER A 306 -28.97 5.43 -13.09
CA SER A 306 -30.10 4.54 -12.79
C SER A 306 -31.39 4.99 -13.50
N GLN A 307 -31.68 6.29 -13.47
CA GLN A 307 -32.83 6.88 -14.20
C GLN A 307 -32.72 6.62 -15.72
N LEU A 308 -31.54 6.86 -16.29
CA LEU A 308 -31.32 6.66 -17.73
C LEU A 308 -31.43 5.21 -18.14
N ILE A 309 -30.92 4.26 -17.31
CA ILE A 309 -31.07 2.83 -17.56
C ILE A 309 -32.56 2.43 -17.55
N ALA A 310 -33.35 2.92 -16.58
CA ALA A 310 -34.78 2.68 -16.52
C ALA A 310 -35.52 3.23 -17.74
N GLN A 311 -35.21 4.48 -18.16
CA GLN A 311 -35.77 5.07 -19.38
C GLN A 311 -35.39 4.27 -20.63
N LEU A 312 -34.14 3.83 -20.74
CA LEU A 312 -33.70 3.00 -21.88
C LEU A 312 -34.45 1.66 -21.93
N ALA A 313 -34.64 1.00 -20.79
CA ALA A 313 -35.42 -0.22 -20.71
C ALA A 313 -36.87 -0.01 -21.16
N GLN A 314 -37.51 1.09 -20.72
CA GLN A 314 -38.85 1.45 -21.12
C GLN A 314 -38.97 1.73 -22.63
N LEU A 315 -38.02 2.50 -23.18
CA LEU A 315 -37.99 2.80 -24.63
C LEU A 315 -37.74 1.54 -25.47
N LYS A 316 -36.87 0.65 -25.03
CA LYS A 316 -36.66 -0.65 -25.69
C LYS A 316 -37.92 -1.49 -25.69
N ALA A 317 -38.61 -1.59 -24.53
CA ALA A 317 -39.90 -2.30 -24.45
C ALA A 317 -40.95 -1.69 -25.38
N GLN A 318 -41.02 -0.38 -25.51
CA GLN A 318 -41.93 0.30 -26.45
C GLN A 318 -41.55 -0.05 -27.91
N LEU A 319 -40.26 -0.07 -28.23
CA LEU A 319 -39.78 -0.37 -29.60
C LEU A 319 -40.08 -1.83 -29.99
N GLU A 320 -39.97 -2.74 -29.04
CA GLU A 320 -40.21 -4.17 -29.24
C GLU A 320 -41.69 -4.56 -29.19
N THR A 321 -42.56 -3.66 -28.70
CA THR A 321 -44.01 -3.93 -28.61
C THR A 321 -44.68 -3.64 -29.97
N PRO A 322 -45.25 -4.67 -30.66
CA PRO A 322 -45.95 -4.43 -31.90
C PRO A 322 -47.18 -3.55 -31.68
N THR A 323 -47.28 -2.42 -32.41
CA THR A 323 -48.50 -1.62 -32.41
C THR A 323 -49.42 -2.06 -33.55
N PRO A 324 -50.75 -1.88 -33.44
CA PRO A 324 -51.68 -2.19 -34.52
C PRO A 324 -51.33 -1.48 -35.83
N GLU A 325 -50.84 -0.25 -35.76
CA GLU A 325 -50.42 0.54 -36.91
C GLU A 325 -49.16 -0.06 -37.58
N LEU A 326 -48.19 -0.52 -36.78
CA LEU A 326 -46.99 -1.18 -37.29
C LEU A 326 -47.34 -2.50 -37.96
N ALA A 327 -48.19 -3.29 -37.33
CA ALA A 327 -48.66 -4.55 -37.90
C ALA A 327 -49.43 -4.34 -39.23
N ALA A 328 -50.29 -3.30 -39.31
CA ALA A 328 -51.00 -2.94 -40.54
C ALA A 328 -50.04 -2.48 -41.64
N SER A 329 -49.04 -1.64 -41.27
CA SER A 329 -48.02 -1.15 -42.21
C SER A 329 -47.15 -2.28 -42.73
N GLN A 330 -46.78 -3.22 -41.87
CA GLN A 330 -46.03 -4.43 -42.24
C GLN A 330 -46.84 -5.29 -43.21
N ALA A 331 -48.08 -5.57 -42.91
CA ALA A 331 -48.95 -6.35 -43.79
C ALA A 331 -49.10 -5.70 -45.19
N GLN A 332 -49.28 -4.37 -45.28
CA GLN A 332 -49.29 -3.65 -46.53
C GLN A 332 -47.96 -3.71 -47.28
N TRP A 333 -46.85 -3.64 -46.59
CA TRP A 333 -45.52 -3.77 -47.19
C TRP A 333 -45.29 -5.19 -47.72
N GLU A 334 -45.65 -6.24 -46.98
CA GLU A 334 -45.56 -7.61 -47.40
C GLU A 334 -46.45 -7.89 -48.66
N GLN A 335 -47.66 -7.33 -48.69
CA GLN A 335 -48.52 -7.43 -49.89
C GLN A 335 -47.89 -6.78 -51.11
N ARG A 336 -47.22 -5.65 -50.95
CA ARG A 336 -46.49 -4.97 -52.05
C ARG A 336 -45.33 -5.81 -52.58
N LEU A 337 -44.64 -6.54 -51.70
CA LEU A 337 -43.56 -7.45 -52.11
C LEU A 337 -44.04 -8.68 -52.87
N GLN A 338 -45.29 -9.13 -52.64
CA GLN A 338 -45.90 -10.26 -53.38
C GLN A 338 -46.38 -9.85 -54.75
N SER A 339 -46.51 -8.55 -55.04
CA SER A 339 -46.83 -8.07 -56.38
C SER A 339 -45.61 -8.19 -57.29
N PRO A 340 -45.77 -8.67 -58.54
CA PRO A 340 -44.66 -8.75 -59.49
C PRO A 340 -43.98 -7.40 -59.63
N ALA A 341 -42.69 -7.34 -59.48
CA ALA A 341 -41.95 -6.09 -59.70
C ALA A 341 -42.01 -5.73 -61.18
N ASP A 342 -42.50 -4.52 -61.46
CA ASP A 342 -42.55 -3.99 -62.82
C ASP A 342 -41.15 -3.48 -63.18
N TRP A 343 -40.34 -4.39 -63.77
CA TRP A 343 -38.98 -4.07 -64.17
C TRP A 343 -38.97 -3.26 -65.44
N THR A 344 -38.90 -1.96 -65.35
CA THR A 344 -38.63 -1.12 -66.50
C THR A 344 -37.24 -1.36 -67.02
N GLN A 345 -37.10 -2.06 -68.18
CA GLN A 345 -35.80 -2.13 -68.86
C GLN A 345 -35.29 -0.69 -69.15
N LEU A 346 -34.18 -0.32 -68.58
CA LEU A 346 -33.48 0.88 -68.98
C LEU A 346 -33.04 0.75 -70.42
N LYS A 347 -33.66 1.49 -71.35
CA LYS A 347 -33.15 1.61 -72.71
C LYS A 347 -31.91 2.46 -72.68
N PRO A 348 -30.77 2.03 -73.26
CA PRO A 348 -29.61 2.88 -73.39
C PRO A 348 -29.99 4.11 -74.18
N ALA A 349 -29.55 5.28 -73.74
CA ALA A 349 -29.65 6.52 -74.50
C ALA A 349 -28.80 6.34 -75.77
N THR A 350 -29.44 6.50 -76.97
CA THR A 350 -28.77 6.51 -78.25
C THR A 350 -28.04 7.85 -78.44
#